data_00949cfd06cef6113e79e966d3feb5a7
#
_entry.id   00949cfd06cef6113e79e966d3feb5a7
#
_cell.length_a   1.000
_cell.length_b   1.000
_cell.length_c   1.000
_cell.angle_alpha   90.00
_cell.angle_beta   90.00
_cell.angle_gamma   90.00
#
_symmetry.space_group_name_H-M   'P 1'
#
loop_
_entity.id
_entity.type
_entity.pdbx_description
1 polymer ?
#
loop_
_entity_poly.entity_id
_entity_poly.type
_entity_poly.pdbx_seq_one_letter_code
_entity_poly.pdbx_strand_id
1 'polypeptide(L)'
;MITREHARKLRQLLVKASESLTDKEASEGVELFPKMKYDGALIPYLKRINWNETIKMAAVDLYDTAENNPDNAPSLWSDIAYKDGYRFIKANMSAAEAFAMGEYGWWENKLYESLIAANVYTPASYPAGWRKL
;
A
#
# COMPACT_ATOMS: atom_id res chain seq x y z
N MET A 1 -23.37 22.10 -14.50
CA MET A 1 -22.23 22.58 -13.71
C MET A 1 -22.27 21.95 -12.32
N ILE A 2 -21.10 21.43 -11.85
CA ILE A 2 -21.00 20.84 -10.51
C ILE A 2 -20.85 21.95 -9.49
N THR A 3 -21.74 21.99 -8.48
CA THR A 3 -21.62 22.93 -7.37
C THR A 3 -20.52 22.48 -6.40
N ARG A 4 -20.09 23.38 -5.54
CA ARG A 4 -19.11 23.06 -4.49
C ARG A 4 -19.63 21.96 -3.55
N GLU A 5 -20.89 22.03 -3.20
CA GLU A 5 -21.57 21.06 -2.35
C GLU A 5 -21.63 19.68 -3.02
N HIS A 6 -21.95 19.65 -4.30
CA HIS A 6 -22.00 18.43 -5.09
C HIS A 6 -20.60 17.79 -5.22
N ALA A 7 -19.57 18.60 -5.47
CA ALA A 7 -18.19 18.13 -5.54
C ALA A 7 -17.73 17.53 -4.21
N ARG A 8 -18.12 18.16 -3.08
CA ARG A 8 -17.82 17.63 -1.74
C ARG A 8 -18.47 16.27 -1.52
N LYS A 9 -19.73 16.14 -1.91
CA LYS A 9 -20.46 14.87 -1.77
C LYS A 9 -19.84 13.76 -2.62
N LEU A 10 -19.46 14.06 -3.86
CA LEU A 10 -18.78 13.09 -4.72
C LEU A 10 -17.46 12.64 -4.10
N ARG A 11 -16.70 13.57 -3.52
CA ARG A 11 -15.44 13.24 -2.84
C ARG A 11 -15.69 12.31 -1.65
N GLN A 12 -16.72 12.58 -0.85
CA GLN A 12 -17.09 11.74 0.28
C GLN A 12 -17.47 10.32 -0.16
N LEU A 13 -18.20 10.21 -1.27
CA LEU A 13 -18.59 8.92 -1.83
C LEU A 13 -17.37 8.14 -2.35
N LEU A 14 -16.41 8.82 -2.98
CA LEU A 14 -15.17 8.20 -3.44
C LEU A 14 -14.33 7.67 -2.28
N VAL A 15 -14.21 8.46 -1.20
CA VAL A 15 -13.49 8.03 0.01
C VAL A 15 -14.17 6.79 0.61
N LYS A 16 -15.49 6.81 0.71
CA LYS A 16 -16.24 5.66 1.23
C LYS A 16 -16.05 4.41 0.37
N ALA A 17 -16.09 4.57 -0.95
CA ALA A 17 -15.87 3.46 -1.89
C ALA A 17 -14.44 2.92 -1.77
N SER A 18 -13.45 3.76 -1.45
CA SER A 18 -12.05 3.33 -1.32
C SER A 18 -11.85 2.30 -0.21
N GLU A 19 -12.72 2.28 0.80
CA GLU A 19 -12.63 1.32 1.90
C GLU A 19 -12.85 -0.13 1.45
N SER A 20 -13.52 -0.34 0.31
CA SER A 20 -13.76 -1.68 -0.25
C SER A 20 -12.71 -2.12 -1.26
N LEU A 21 -11.72 -1.28 -1.58
CA LEU A 21 -10.65 -1.62 -2.51
C LEU A 21 -9.73 -2.70 -1.94
N THR A 22 -9.23 -3.57 -2.82
CA THR A 22 -8.15 -4.48 -2.44
C THR A 22 -6.89 -3.70 -2.11
N ASP A 23 -5.94 -4.32 -1.43
CA ASP A 23 -4.66 -3.67 -1.11
C ASP A 23 -3.92 -3.25 -2.38
N LYS A 24 -3.99 -4.06 -3.44
CA LYS A 24 -3.40 -3.71 -4.74
C LYS A 24 -4.04 -2.45 -5.32
N GLU A 25 -5.37 -2.42 -5.37
CA GLU A 25 -6.11 -1.25 -5.87
C GLU A 25 -5.85 -0.01 -4.99
N ALA A 26 -5.83 -0.19 -3.68
CA ALA A 26 -5.53 0.89 -2.74
C ALA A 26 -4.15 1.50 -3.01
N SER A 27 -3.15 0.67 -3.29
CA SER A 27 -1.79 1.15 -3.57
C SER A 27 -1.70 1.96 -4.86
N GLU A 28 -2.62 1.73 -5.80
CA GLU A 28 -2.69 2.48 -7.06
C GLU A 28 -3.42 3.82 -6.89
N GLY A 29 -4.23 3.97 -5.83
CA GLY A 29 -5.03 5.17 -5.58
C GLY A 29 -4.79 5.73 -4.19
N VAL A 30 -3.55 5.87 -3.77
CA VAL A 30 -3.17 6.38 -2.44
C VAL A 30 -3.83 7.71 -2.11
N GLU A 31 -4.01 8.59 -3.09
CA GLU A 31 -4.62 9.90 -2.92
C GLU A 31 -6.10 9.83 -2.51
N LEU A 32 -6.76 8.68 -2.67
CA LEU A 32 -8.15 8.50 -2.23
C LEU A 32 -8.26 8.29 -0.72
N PHE A 33 -7.15 7.98 -0.05
CA PHE A 33 -7.16 7.68 1.37
C PHE A 33 -6.89 8.93 2.20
N PRO A 34 -7.54 9.05 3.37
CA PRO A 34 -7.40 10.24 4.20
C PRO A 34 -6.02 10.30 4.83
N LYS A 35 -5.54 11.53 5.03
CA LYS A 35 -4.33 11.79 5.83
C LYS A 35 -4.74 11.97 7.28
N MET A 36 -3.82 11.73 8.21
CA MET A 36 -4.07 12.03 9.62
C MET A 36 -4.33 13.52 9.81
N LYS A 37 -5.28 13.85 10.67
CA LYS A 37 -5.73 15.23 10.93
C LYS A 37 -5.30 15.72 12.31
N TYR A 38 -4.83 14.83 13.16
CA TYR A 38 -4.46 15.11 14.54
C TYR A 38 -5.61 15.74 15.34
N ASP A 39 -6.83 15.29 15.09
CA ASP A 39 -8.06 15.77 15.73
C ASP A 39 -8.50 14.91 16.92
N GLY A 40 -7.73 13.88 17.26
CA GLY A 40 -8.03 12.98 18.37
C GLY A 40 -9.14 11.97 18.10
N ALA A 41 -9.67 11.89 16.87
CA ALA A 41 -10.70 10.92 16.52
C ALA A 41 -10.15 9.50 16.52
N LEU A 42 -11.04 8.52 16.71
CA LEU A 42 -10.66 7.11 16.64
C LEU A 42 -10.32 6.71 15.20
N ILE A 43 -9.17 6.06 15.03
CA ILE A 43 -8.81 5.37 13.80
C ILE A 43 -8.93 3.87 14.11
N PRO A 44 -9.94 3.20 13.56
CA PRO A 44 -10.19 1.79 13.89
C PRO A 44 -9.18 0.86 13.24
N TYR A 45 -9.02 -0.30 13.84
CA TYR A 45 -8.24 -1.42 13.28
C TYR A 45 -8.57 -1.64 11.80
N LEU A 46 -7.57 -1.87 10.99
CA LEU A 46 -7.63 -2.09 9.55
C LEU A 46 -7.94 -0.85 8.69
N LYS A 47 -8.15 0.32 9.31
CA LYS A 47 -8.30 1.55 8.52
C LYS A 47 -7.00 1.88 7.82
N ARG A 48 -7.10 2.22 6.54
CA ARG A 48 -5.96 2.61 5.70
C ARG A 48 -5.90 4.12 5.57
N ILE A 49 -4.70 4.66 5.64
CA ILE A 49 -4.45 6.11 5.49
C ILE A 49 -3.36 6.35 4.46
N ASN A 50 -3.33 7.58 3.94
CA ASN A 50 -2.23 8.08 3.13
C ASN A 50 -1.17 8.68 4.07
N TRP A 51 0.00 8.07 4.13
CA TRP A 51 1.13 8.59 4.89
C TRP A 51 2.30 8.78 3.94
N ASN A 52 2.65 10.05 3.65
CA ASN A 52 3.73 10.41 2.74
C ASN A 52 3.64 9.68 1.40
N GLU A 53 2.42 9.66 0.81
CA GLU A 53 2.11 9.02 -0.48
C GLU A 53 2.27 7.50 -0.47
N THR A 54 2.22 6.88 0.71
CA THR A 54 2.15 5.43 0.86
C THR A 54 0.95 5.05 1.72
N ILE A 55 0.47 3.82 1.58
CA ILE A 55 -0.62 3.33 2.41
C ILE A 55 -0.05 2.74 3.69
N LYS A 56 -0.59 3.20 4.83
CA LYS A 56 -0.39 2.58 6.13
C LYS A 56 -1.75 2.08 6.62
N MET A 57 -1.78 0.93 7.25
CA MET A 57 -3.00 0.35 7.79
C MET A 57 -2.89 0.22 9.30
N ALA A 58 -3.93 0.64 10.02
CA ALA A 58 -3.95 0.54 11.47
C ALA A 58 -3.90 -0.92 11.91
N ALA A 59 -2.90 -1.28 12.70
CA ALA A 59 -2.73 -2.64 13.24
C ALA A 59 -3.53 -2.85 14.53
N VAL A 60 -4.03 -1.78 15.12
CA VAL A 60 -4.89 -1.76 16.31
C VAL A 60 -5.78 -0.53 16.23
N ASP A 61 -6.79 -0.45 17.09
CA ASP A 61 -7.53 0.81 17.28
C ASP A 61 -6.58 1.84 17.90
N LEU A 62 -6.55 3.05 17.35
CA LEU A 62 -5.71 4.13 17.86
C LEU A 62 -6.40 5.48 17.67
N TYR A 63 -5.91 6.49 18.35
CA TYR A 63 -6.43 7.85 18.22
C TYR A 63 -5.55 8.68 17.27
N ASP A 64 -6.20 9.54 16.50
CA ASP A 64 -5.56 10.37 15.48
C ASP A 64 -4.81 11.52 16.14
N THR A 65 -3.60 11.24 16.62
CA THR A 65 -2.70 12.20 17.25
C THR A 65 -1.32 12.12 16.64
N ALA A 66 -0.54 13.19 16.76
CA ALA A 66 0.82 13.22 16.25
C ALA A 66 1.71 12.13 16.89
N GLU A 67 1.46 11.81 18.16
CA GLU A 67 2.21 10.78 18.89
C GLU A 67 1.99 9.38 18.29
N ASN A 68 0.85 9.17 17.64
CA ASN A 68 0.43 7.89 17.09
C ASN A 68 0.64 7.78 15.58
N ASN A 69 1.38 8.70 14.96
CA ASN A 69 1.62 8.62 13.54
C ASN A 69 2.62 7.50 13.19
N PRO A 70 2.70 7.06 11.94
CA PRO A 70 3.57 5.96 11.53
C PRO A 70 5.05 6.15 11.85
N ASP A 71 5.55 7.38 11.85
CA ASP A 71 6.95 7.65 12.17
C ASP A 71 7.23 7.59 13.68
N ASN A 72 6.29 8.09 14.50
CA ASN A 72 6.45 8.13 15.95
C ASN A 72 6.05 6.81 16.63
N ALA A 73 5.08 6.10 16.07
CA ALA A 73 4.57 4.86 16.63
C ALA A 73 4.41 3.78 15.56
N PRO A 74 5.53 3.33 14.95
CA PRO A 74 5.46 2.37 13.84
C PRO A 74 4.80 1.05 14.21
N SER A 75 4.81 0.65 15.47
CA SER A 75 4.16 -0.59 15.93
C SER A 75 2.63 -0.55 15.85
N LEU A 76 2.03 0.64 15.76
CA LEU A 76 0.58 0.79 15.61
C LEU A 76 0.12 0.63 14.16
N TRP A 77 1.03 0.56 13.22
CA TRP A 77 0.75 0.56 11.80
C TRP A 77 1.43 -0.60 11.09
N SER A 78 0.83 -1.04 10.00
CA SER A 78 1.43 -2.02 9.10
C SER A 78 1.41 -1.49 7.67
N ASP A 79 2.38 -1.96 6.88
CA ASP A 79 2.38 -1.70 5.44
C ASP A 79 1.46 -2.72 4.76
N ILE A 80 0.85 -2.33 3.64
CA ILE A 80 0.19 -3.29 2.78
C ILE A 80 1.22 -3.91 1.83
N ALA A 81 0.87 -5.06 1.23
CA ALA A 81 1.82 -5.85 0.44
C ALA A 81 2.10 -5.27 -0.95
N TYR A 82 1.57 -4.08 -1.27
CA TYR A 82 1.68 -3.47 -2.61
C TYR A 82 2.10 -2.02 -2.51
N LYS A 83 2.84 -1.56 -3.53
CA LYS A 83 3.16 -0.16 -3.74
C LYS A 83 3.00 0.14 -5.23
N ASP A 84 2.22 1.18 -5.57
CA ASP A 84 1.94 1.55 -6.97
C ASP A 84 1.40 0.38 -7.81
N GLY A 85 0.66 -0.53 -7.18
CA GLY A 85 0.05 -1.68 -7.84
C GLY A 85 0.94 -2.90 -7.97
N TYR A 86 2.19 -2.85 -7.49
CA TYR A 86 3.13 -3.97 -7.57
C TYR A 86 3.51 -4.48 -6.19
N ARG A 87 3.56 -5.82 -6.05
CA ARG A 87 3.96 -6.42 -4.76
C ARG A 87 5.46 -6.32 -4.55
N PHE A 88 5.85 -6.56 -3.29
CA PHE A 88 7.25 -6.60 -2.92
C PHE A 88 7.82 -8.00 -3.10
N ILE A 89 9.03 -8.08 -3.61
CA ILE A 89 9.81 -9.32 -3.69
C ILE A 89 10.36 -9.61 -2.29
N LYS A 90 10.18 -10.84 -1.83
CA LYS A 90 10.62 -11.27 -0.50
C LYS A 90 11.70 -12.32 -0.59
N ALA A 91 12.55 -12.39 0.42
CA ALA A 91 13.41 -13.55 0.61
C ALA A 91 12.54 -14.75 1.02
N ASN A 92 12.94 -15.96 0.60
CA ASN A 92 12.29 -17.21 0.98
C ASN A 92 10.79 -17.29 0.61
N MET A 93 10.44 -16.88 -0.61
CA MET A 93 9.07 -16.97 -1.08
C MET A 93 8.65 -18.43 -1.27
N SER A 94 7.38 -18.72 -0.91
CA SER A 94 6.75 -20.01 -1.19
C SER A 94 6.28 -20.07 -2.66
N ALA A 95 5.92 -21.26 -3.13
CA ALA A 95 5.38 -21.43 -4.48
C ALA A 95 4.12 -20.57 -4.71
N ALA A 96 3.30 -20.39 -3.66
CA ALA A 96 2.09 -19.56 -3.73
C ALA A 96 2.41 -18.06 -3.91
N GLU A 97 3.60 -17.63 -3.51
CA GLU A 97 4.06 -16.25 -3.60
C GLU A 97 4.90 -15.98 -4.84
N ALA A 98 5.17 -17.01 -5.66
CA ALA A 98 6.03 -16.89 -6.84
C ALA A 98 5.53 -15.81 -7.81
N PHE A 99 6.48 -15.14 -8.46
CA PHE A 99 6.17 -14.17 -9.50
C PHE A 99 6.03 -14.86 -10.85
N ALA A 100 5.02 -14.45 -11.60
CA ALA A 100 4.84 -14.93 -12.97
C ALA A 100 5.87 -14.28 -13.91
N MET A 101 6.14 -14.92 -15.04
CA MET A 101 6.96 -14.32 -16.09
C MET A 101 6.31 -13.00 -16.54
N GLY A 102 7.08 -11.92 -16.56
CA GLY A 102 6.59 -10.58 -16.92
C GLY A 102 5.96 -9.80 -15.78
N GLU A 103 5.78 -10.41 -14.62
CA GLU A 103 5.25 -9.71 -13.44
C GLU A 103 6.34 -8.80 -12.86
N TYR A 104 5.92 -7.61 -12.39
CA TYR A 104 6.82 -6.63 -11.77
C TYR A 104 6.75 -6.74 -10.25
N GLY A 105 7.88 -6.48 -9.59
CA GLY A 105 7.97 -6.45 -8.13
C GLY A 105 9.05 -5.50 -7.63
N TRP A 106 8.88 -5.05 -6.41
CA TRP A 106 9.81 -4.13 -5.74
C TRP A 106 10.88 -4.89 -4.98
N TRP A 107 12.13 -4.52 -5.19
CA TRP A 107 13.28 -5.01 -4.43
C TRP A 107 14.24 -3.85 -4.14
N GLU A 108 14.50 -3.59 -2.86
CA GLU A 108 15.38 -2.50 -2.42
C GLU A 108 15.01 -1.16 -3.08
N ASN A 109 13.72 -0.83 -3.06
CA ASN A 109 13.14 0.41 -3.61
C ASN A 109 13.29 0.56 -5.14
N LYS A 110 13.58 -0.52 -5.84
CA LYS A 110 13.67 -0.53 -7.31
C LYS A 110 12.71 -1.55 -7.89
N LEU A 111 12.17 -1.26 -9.06
CA LEU A 111 11.22 -2.13 -9.73
C LEU A 111 11.97 -3.10 -10.65
N TYR A 112 11.59 -4.37 -10.57
CA TYR A 112 12.17 -5.44 -11.39
C TYR A 112 11.07 -6.20 -12.12
N GLU A 113 11.39 -6.75 -13.29
CA GLU A 113 10.52 -7.63 -14.05
C GLU A 113 11.00 -9.08 -13.91
N SER A 114 10.08 -10.01 -13.59
CA SER A 114 10.41 -11.43 -13.56
C SER A 114 10.61 -11.96 -14.98
N LEU A 115 11.75 -12.61 -15.22
CA LEU A 115 12.10 -13.15 -16.53
C LEU A 115 11.78 -14.66 -16.66
N ILE A 116 11.35 -15.29 -15.56
CA ILE A 116 11.02 -16.73 -15.54
C ILE A 116 9.65 -16.93 -14.88
N ALA A 117 9.02 -18.05 -15.22
CA ALA A 117 7.77 -18.46 -14.57
C ALA A 117 8.07 -19.01 -13.17
N ALA A 118 7.06 -18.91 -12.29
CA ALA A 118 7.16 -19.41 -10.90
C ALA A 118 8.44 -18.96 -10.20
N ASN A 119 8.73 -17.67 -10.28
CA ASN A 119 9.95 -17.08 -9.75
C ASN A 119 9.84 -16.85 -8.25
N VAL A 120 10.54 -17.65 -7.47
CA VAL A 120 10.60 -17.58 -6.01
C VAL A 120 11.92 -16.99 -5.51
N TYR A 121 12.78 -16.54 -6.40
CA TYR A 121 14.10 -16.01 -6.08
C TYR A 121 14.06 -14.50 -5.93
N THR A 122 15.06 -13.95 -5.23
CA THR A 122 15.26 -12.50 -5.19
C THR A 122 16.23 -12.07 -6.30
N PRO A 123 16.25 -10.80 -6.70
CA PRO A 123 17.28 -10.31 -7.62
C PRO A 123 18.71 -10.54 -7.12
N ALA A 124 18.90 -10.57 -5.80
CA ALA A 124 20.21 -10.83 -5.20
C ALA A 124 20.61 -12.30 -5.29
N SER A 125 19.65 -13.23 -5.08
CA SER A 125 19.91 -14.67 -5.08
C SER A 125 19.97 -15.27 -6.49
N TYR A 126 19.23 -14.70 -7.44
CA TYR A 126 19.22 -15.17 -8.82
C TYR A 126 19.03 -14.00 -9.79
N PRO A 127 20.10 -13.23 -10.06
CA PRO A 127 20.00 -12.05 -10.94
C PRO A 127 19.50 -12.35 -12.35
N ALA A 128 19.78 -13.55 -12.87
CA ALA A 128 19.34 -13.94 -14.21
C ALA A 128 17.82 -14.09 -14.33
N GLY A 129 17.10 -14.23 -13.22
CA GLY A 129 15.64 -14.33 -13.19
C GLY A 129 14.95 -12.98 -13.16
N TRP A 130 15.67 -11.88 -13.11
CA TRP A 130 15.10 -10.55 -12.96
C TRP A 130 15.75 -9.51 -13.88
N ARG A 131 14.96 -8.57 -14.36
CA ARG A 131 15.43 -7.41 -15.13
C ARG A 131 15.08 -6.14 -14.36
N LYS A 132 16.07 -5.37 -14.01
CA LYS A 132 15.88 -4.07 -13.37
C LYS A 132 15.30 -3.08 -14.37
N LEU A 133 14.26 -2.38 -13.98
CA LEU A 133 13.60 -1.37 -14.79
C LEU A 133 14.16 0.05 -14.55
#